data_af8e21b320f1a3f5659ea15b998637e2
#
_entry.id   af8e21b320f1a3f5659ea15b998637e2
#
_cell.length_a   1.000
_cell.length_b   1.000
_cell.length_c   1.000
_cell.angle_alpha   90.00
_cell.angle_beta   90.00
_cell.angle_gamma   90.00
#
_symmetry.space_group_name_H-M   'P 1'
#
loop_
_entity.id
_entity.type
_entity.pdbx_description
1 polymer ?
#
loop_
_entity_poly.entity_id
_entity_poly.type
_entity_poly.pdbx_seq_one_letter_code
_entity_poly.pdbx_strand_id
1 'polypeptide(L)'
;MNNPLIQTHFFKMKAIQLIKYGSSKDSFEINEIPIPNLINMEDVLIKVHAFGINFADVMARKGLYRASPALPAVLGYEVVGIVEKTKDPKNNHLVGKRVLALTRFGGYAQYAVTTAQGLIEIPKSVKNGTALALATQYCTALIAVQKTDLEKNDLVLIHSASGGVGTALTQLLKQKGCKIIGLTRSESKITYLKRNGVDFPIDTTKKDYKLQVQEIFPNQKIKGIFNSVGGKTFKKDMQLLDNTGTFIFFGISDRTNQNKGFFQTLLQMFKIGKIHPAMLILKSQTIVGLNLLEIADKNPQQLQKALKELINLLEKKLINPVAANEFSLEQISKAHFGMENAQFTGKTFVNILD
;
A
#
# COMPACT_ATOMS: atom_id res chain seq x y z
N MET A 1 37.63 -43.71 -9.75
CA MET A 1 36.48 -43.23 -10.54
C MET A 1 36.04 -41.91 -9.94
N ASN A 2 36.50 -40.81 -10.56
CA ASN A 2 36.19 -39.47 -10.08
C ASN A 2 34.75 -39.11 -10.52
N ASN A 3 33.88 -38.93 -9.58
CA ASN A 3 32.53 -38.45 -9.83
C ASN A 3 32.61 -36.93 -10.13
N PRO A 4 32.26 -36.43 -11.32
CA PRO A 4 32.26 -35.00 -11.58
C PRO A 4 31.12 -34.39 -10.80
N LEU A 5 31.47 -33.56 -9.79
CA LEU A 5 30.56 -32.65 -9.15
C LEU A 5 29.87 -31.81 -10.22
N ILE A 6 28.61 -32.09 -10.48
CA ILE A 6 27.75 -31.23 -11.31
C ILE A 6 27.69 -29.89 -10.59
N GLN A 7 28.54 -28.96 -11.00
CA GLN A 7 28.38 -27.53 -10.64
C GLN A 7 27.08 -27.06 -11.30
N THR A 8 25.99 -27.11 -10.59
CA THR A 8 24.76 -26.39 -10.97
C THR A 8 25.09 -24.91 -10.96
N HIS A 9 25.39 -24.35 -12.13
CA HIS A 9 25.47 -22.92 -12.32
C HIS A 9 24.06 -22.33 -12.05
N PHE A 10 23.82 -21.95 -10.80
CA PHE A 10 22.64 -21.15 -10.47
C PHE A 10 22.83 -19.76 -11.09
N PHE A 11 21.98 -19.42 -12.06
CA PHE A 11 21.91 -18.04 -12.53
C PHE A 11 21.62 -17.14 -11.33
N LYS A 12 22.44 -16.09 -11.17
CA LYS A 12 22.31 -15.12 -10.07
C LYS A 12 21.58 -13.88 -10.52
N MET A 13 20.96 -13.19 -9.57
CA MET A 13 20.30 -11.90 -9.75
C MET A 13 20.73 -10.94 -8.66
N LYS A 14 20.73 -9.65 -8.95
CA LYS A 14 20.85 -8.61 -7.92
C LYS A 14 19.54 -8.50 -7.14
N ALA A 15 19.65 -8.47 -5.81
CA ALA A 15 18.53 -8.27 -4.91
C ALA A 15 18.93 -7.38 -3.74
N ILE A 16 17.99 -6.60 -3.25
CA ILE A 16 18.15 -5.82 -2.03
C ILE A 16 17.69 -6.69 -0.85
N GLN A 17 18.61 -7.11 -0.02
CA GLN A 17 18.34 -7.90 1.16
C GLN A 17 18.26 -7.01 2.40
N LEU A 18 17.18 -7.16 3.16
CA LEU A 18 17.09 -6.70 4.54
C LEU A 18 17.95 -7.65 5.39
N ILE A 19 19.07 -7.16 5.91
CA ILE A 19 20.04 -7.96 6.67
C ILE A 19 19.86 -7.83 8.18
N LYS A 20 19.32 -6.71 8.64
CA LYS A 20 18.98 -6.44 10.04
C LYS A 20 17.83 -5.46 10.17
N TYR A 21 17.10 -5.54 11.25
CA TYR A 21 16.06 -4.56 11.57
C TYR A 21 16.64 -3.23 12.03
N GLY A 22 15.94 -2.11 11.77
CA GLY A 22 16.30 -0.80 12.32
C GLY A 22 16.30 0.35 11.33
N SER A 23 17.41 1.13 11.34
CA SER A 23 17.58 2.31 10.49
C SER A 23 17.66 1.96 9.01
N SER A 24 17.05 2.78 8.15
CA SER A 24 17.17 2.57 6.70
C SER A 24 18.60 2.62 6.19
N LYS A 25 19.49 3.34 6.89
CA LYS A 25 20.89 3.50 6.50
C LYS A 25 21.68 2.18 6.51
N ASP A 26 21.38 1.32 7.49
CA ASP A 26 22.22 0.15 7.78
C ASP A 26 21.49 -1.18 7.63
N SER A 27 20.25 -1.16 7.18
CA SER A 27 19.39 -2.35 7.14
C SER A 27 19.43 -3.12 5.84
N PHE A 28 19.94 -2.51 4.76
CA PHE A 28 19.91 -3.09 3.43
C PHE A 28 21.30 -3.31 2.84
N GLU A 29 21.44 -4.42 2.13
CA GLU A 29 22.59 -4.73 1.26
C GLU A 29 22.10 -5.17 -0.11
N ILE A 30 22.86 -4.81 -1.16
CA ILE A 30 22.63 -5.31 -2.51
C ILE A 30 23.56 -6.49 -2.73
N ASN A 31 22.98 -7.66 -2.87
CA ASN A 31 23.72 -8.91 -3.02
C ASN A 31 23.31 -9.66 -4.29
N GLU A 32 24.21 -10.49 -4.80
CA GLU A 32 23.91 -11.48 -5.83
C GLU A 32 23.39 -12.77 -5.18
N ILE A 33 22.15 -13.11 -5.46
CA ILE A 33 21.49 -14.31 -4.94
C ILE A 33 20.97 -15.17 -6.11
N PRO A 34 20.70 -16.46 -5.88
CA PRO A 34 20.10 -17.30 -6.91
C PRO A 34 18.74 -16.76 -7.39
N ILE A 35 18.45 -16.87 -8.67
CA ILE A 35 17.11 -16.63 -9.22
C ILE A 35 16.14 -17.62 -8.56
N PRO A 36 14.95 -17.17 -8.06
CA PRO A 36 14.02 -18.06 -7.36
C PRO A 36 13.46 -19.14 -8.30
N ASN A 37 13.36 -20.36 -7.80
CA ASN A 37 12.72 -21.46 -8.48
C ASN A 37 11.19 -21.38 -8.39
N LEU A 38 10.50 -21.85 -9.42
CA LEU A 38 9.06 -22.08 -9.39
C LEU A 38 8.76 -23.39 -8.65
N ILE A 39 8.12 -23.29 -7.49
CA ILE A 39 7.84 -24.43 -6.60
C ILE A 39 6.43 -24.96 -6.88
N ASN A 40 5.42 -24.10 -6.84
CA ASN A 40 4.03 -24.46 -7.01
C ASN A 40 3.59 -24.36 -8.48
N MET A 41 2.57 -25.13 -8.85
CA MET A 41 2.04 -25.11 -10.23
C MET A 41 1.55 -23.72 -10.68
N GLU A 42 1.09 -22.91 -9.73
CA GLU A 42 0.58 -21.55 -10.00
C GLU A 42 1.70 -20.51 -10.14
N ASP A 43 2.95 -20.87 -9.85
CA ASP A 43 4.07 -19.92 -9.81
C ASP A 43 4.42 -19.39 -11.20
N VAL A 44 4.68 -18.10 -11.24
CA VAL A 44 5.10 -17.33 -12.40
C VAL A 44 6.34 -16.54 -12.05
N LEU A 45 7.41 -16.64 -12.83
CA LEU A 45 8.63 -15.86 -12.72
C LEU A 45 8.50 -14.60 -13.56
N ILE A 46 8.80 -13.46 -12.95
CA ILE A 46 8.77 -12.15 -13.60
C ILE A 46 10.19 -11.58 -13.62
N LYS A 47 10.69 -11.18 -14.80
CA LYS A 47 11.82 -10.28 -14.92
C LYS A 47 11.35 -8.87 -14.58
N VAL A 48 11.84 -8.33 -13.47
CA VAL A 48 11.36 -7.09 -12.87
C VAL A 48 12.01 -5.89 -13.55
N HIS A 49 11.20 -4.93 -13.97
CA HIS A 49 11.65 -3.63 -14.47
C HIS A 49 11.59 -2.55 -13.38
N ALA A 50 10.59 -2.64 -12.50
CA ALA A 50 10.44 -1.74 -11.38
C ALA A 50 9.66 -2.40 -10.24
N PHE A 51 9.90 -1.94 -9.01
CA PHE A 51 9.14 -2.37 -7.85
C PHE A 51 8.68 -1.17 -7.00
N GLY A 52 7.55 -1.34 -6.33
CA GLY A 52 6.98 -0.32 -5.46
C GLY A 52 7.50 -0.40 -4.04
N ILE A 53 7.58 0.75 -3.37
CA ILE A 53 7.83 0.85 -1.93
C ILE A 53 6.55 1.27 -1.25
N ASN A 54 6.20 0.57 -0.16
CA ASN A 54 5.02 0.82 0.64
C ASN A 54 5.38 1.03 2.12
N PHE A 55 4.47 1.61 2.90
CA PHE A 55 4.69 1.80 4.33
C PHE A 55 4.84 0.47 5.08
N ALA A 56 4.23 -0.61 4.57
CA ALA A 56 4.40 -1.96 5.09
C ALA A 56 5.86 -2.44 5.01
N ASP A 57 6.61 -2.05 3.97
CA ASP A 57 8.05 -2.36 3.85
C ASP A 57 8.87 -1.63 4.91
N VAL A 58 8.49 -0.38 5.26
CA VAL A 58 9.11 0.36 6.37
C VAL A 58 8.85 -0.35 7.70
N MET A 59 7.62 -0.84 7.91
CA MET A 59 7.26 -1.62 9.09
C MET A 59 8.03 -2.94 9.15
N ALA A 60 8.18 -3.64 8.03
CA ALA A 60 8.95 -4.87 7.90
C ALA A 60 10.44 -4.62 8.23
N ARG A 61 11.04 -3.57 7.66
CA ARG A 61 12.42 -3.17 7.98
C ARG A 61 12.62 -2.88 9.46
N LYS A 62 11.63 -2.32 10.13
CA LYS A 62 11.68 -2.05 11.58
C LYS A 62 11.40 -3.29 12.47
N GLY A 63 11.13 -4.45 11.88
CA GLY A 63 10.74 -5.64 12.63
C GLY A 63 9.35 -5.57 13.26
N LEU A 64 8.50 -4.64 12.78
CA LEU A 64 7.15 -4.38 13.32
C LEU A 64 6.04 -5.04 12.50
N TYR A 65 6.39 -5.75 11.43
CA TYR A 65 5.44 -6.40 10.54
C TYR A 65 5.49 -7.93 10.69
N ARG A 66 4.46 -8.49 11.30
CA ARG A 66 4.43 -9.93 11.70
C ARG A 66 4.58 -10.90 10.51
N ALA A 67 4.12 -10.50 9.32
CA ALA A 67 4.19 -11.36 8.14
C ALA A 67 5.57 -11.35 7.45
N SER A 68 6.55 -10.56 7.95
CA SER A 68 7.89 -10.48 7.36
C SER A 68 8.61 -11.82 7.41
N PRO A 69 9.33 -12.20 6.34
CA PRO A 69 10.18 -13.38 6.34
C PRO A 69 11.36 -13.22 7.31
N ALA A 70 11.99 -14.34 7.67
CA ALA A 70 13.22 -14.35 8.46
C ALA A 70 14.36 -13.66 7.70
N LEU A 71 15.27 -13.03 8.44
CA LEU A 71 16.46 -12.39 7.86
C LEU A 71 17.55 -13.42 7.48
N PRO A 72 18.32 -13.18 6.41
CA PRO A 72 18.20 -12.08 5.45
C PRO A 72 16.97 -12.23 4.53
N ALA A 73 16.30 -11.15 4.20
CA ALA A 73 15.03 -11.18 3.47
C ALA A 73 14.97 -10.19 2.31
N VAL A 74 14.37 -10.57 1.19
CA VAL A 74 14.02 -9.66 0.09
C VAL A 74 12.58 -9.19 0.31
N LEU A 75 12.40 -7.88 0.54
CA LEU A 75 11.09 -7.26 0.73
C LEU A 75 10.38 -6.99 -0.62
N GLY A 76 9.29 -6.24 -0.58
CA GLY A 76 8.55 -5.76 -1.76
C GLY A 76 7.30 -6.55 -2.04
N TYR A 77 6.19 -5.83 -2.23
CA TYR A 77 4.85 -6.38 -2.38
C TYR A 77 4.31 -6.29 -3.81
N GLU A 78 4.98 -5.54 -4.69
CA GLU A 78 4.50 -5.31 -6.04
C GLU A 78 5.64 -5.01 -7.01
N VAL A 79 5.51 -5.52 -8.22
CA VAL A 79 6.47 -5.35 -9.31
C VAL A 79 5.76 -5.08 -10.64
N VAL A 80 6.46 -4.38 -11.53
CA VAL A 80 6.15 -4.31 -12.96
C VAL A 80 7.29 -4.97 -13.70
N GLY A 81 6.97 -5.84 -14.64
CA GLY A 81 7.99 -6.56 -15.42
C GLY A 81 7.39 -7.35 -16.55
N ILE A 82 8.20 -8.27 -17.08
CA ILE A 82 7.81 -9.21 -18.13
C ILE A 82 7.77 -10.62 -17.54
N VAL A 83 6.74 -11.39 -17.86
CA VAL A 83 6.67 -12.79 -17.48
C VAL A 83 7.76 -13.55 -18.23
N GLU A 84 8.71 -14.11 -17.50
CA GLU A 84 9.85 -14.87 -18.04
C GLU A 84 9.51 -16.33 -18.19
N LYS A 85 8.84 -16.92 -17.19
CA LYS A 85 8.53 -18.35 -17.15
C LYS A 85 7.29 -18.62 -16.29
N THR A 86 6.55 -19.65 -16.64
CA THR A 86 5.46 -20.21 -15.85
C THR A 86 5.74 -21.68 -15.53
N LYS A 87 5.21 -22.17 -14.41
CA LYS A 87 5.34 -23.60 -14.08
C LYS A 87 4.22 -24.43 -14.71
N ASP A 88 2.98 -23.95 -14.66
CA ASP A 88 1.84 -24.60 -15.31
C ASP A 88 1.81 -24.23 -16.81
N PRO A 89 1.84 -25.22 -17.73
CA PRO A 89 1.71 -24.98 -19.17
C PRO A 89 0.46 -24.19 -19.57
N LYS A 90 -0.64 -24.28 -18.79
CA LYS A 90 -1.87 -23.51 -19.04
C LYS A 90 -1.64 -22.01 -18.98
N ASN A 91 -0.62 -21.56 -18.25
CA ASN A 91 -0.26 -20.16 -18.07
C ASN A 91 0.78 -19.68 -19.10
N ASN A 92 1.24 -20.53 -20.03
CA ASN A 92 2.29 -20.17 -21.03
C ASN A 92 1.89 -18.98 -21.92
N HIS A 93 0.60 -18.72 -22.08
CA HIS A 93 0.09 -17.54 -22.78
C HIS A 93 0.50 -16.20 -22.11
N LEU A 94 0.94 -16.24 -20.85
CA LEU A 94 1.44 -15.09 -20.10
C LEU A 94 2.92 -14.77 -20.40
N VAL A 95 3.70 -15.75 -20.89
CA VAL A 95 5.13 -15.55 -21.17
C VAL A 95 5.32 -14.44 -22.20
N GLY A 96 6.27 -13.54 -21.93
CA GLY A 96 6.53 -12.34 -22.73
C GLY A 96 5.55 -11.20 -22.51
N LYS A 97 4.48 -11.38 -21.72
CA LYS A 97 3.52 -10.32 -21.39
C LYS A 97 4.09 -9.36 -20.36
N ARG A 98 3.83 -8.07 -20.57
CA ARG A 98 4.12 -7.04 -19.59
C ARG A 98 3.01 -6.99 -18.54
N VAL A 99 3.41 -7.14 -17.28
CA VAL A 99 2.45 -7.31 -16.17
C VAL A 99 2.75 -6.38 -15.00
N LEU A 100 1.68 -6.05 -14.28
CA LEU A 100 1.71 -5.61 -12.91
C LEU A 100 1.43 -6.83 -12.04
N ALA A 101 2.24 -7.06 -11.02
CA ALA A 101 2.08 -8.20 -10.15
C ALA A 101 2.19 -7.83 -8.68
N LEU A 102 1.37 -8.47 -7.86
CA LEU A 102 1.50 -8.47 -6.41
C LEU A 102 2.35 -9.67 -6.00
N THR A 103 3.38 -9.40 -5.23
CA THR A 103 4.25 -10.41 -4.63
C THR A 103 3.99 -10.45 -3.12
N ARG A 104 4.14 -11.62 -2.49
CA ARG A 104 4.01 -11.67 -1.03
C ARG A 104 5.22 -11.04 -0.34
N PHE A 105 6.39 -11.18 -0.94
CA PHE A 105 7.69 -10.59 -0.70
C PHE A 105 8.55 -10.90 -1.93
N GLY A 106 9.83 -10.54 -1.92
CA GLY A 106 10.74 -10.86 -3.02
C GLY A 106 10.74 -9.85 -4.17
N GLY A 107 9.95 -8.77 -4.07
CA GLY A 107 9.85 -7.77 -5.15
C GLY A 107 11.09 -6.89 -5.30
N TYR A 108 11.93 -6.76 -4.29
CA TYR A 108 13.13 -5.92 -4.32
C TYR A 108 14.32 -6.62 -5.01
N ALA A 109 14.10 -7.19 -6.19
CA ALA A 109 15.08 -7.94 -6.93
C ALA A 109 14.83 -7.89 -8.45
N GLN A 110 15.81 -8.31 -9.24
CA GLN A 110 15.69 -8.38 -10.71
C GLN A 110 14.68 -9.44 -11.17
N TYR A 111 14.41 -10.46 -10.36
CA TYR A 111 13.37 -11.46 -10.61
C TYR A 111 12.52 -11.65 -9.37
N ALA A 112 11.22 -11.82 -9.57
CA ALA A 112 10.27 -12.09 -8.50
C ALA A 112 9.31 -13.22 -8.90
N VAL A 113 8.83 -13.98 -7.92
CA VAL A 113 7.80 -15.01 -8.12
C VAL A 113 6.48 -14.52 -7.56
N THR A 114 5.42 -14.75 -8.32
CA THR A 114 4.03 -14.58 -7.89
C THR A 114 3.18 -15.73 -8.45
N THR A 115 1.90 -15.75 -8.13
CA THR A 115 0.95 -16.68 -8.77
C THR A 115 0.32 -16.04 -10.02
N ALA A 116 -0.18 -16.87 -10.94
CA ALA A 116 -0.92 -16.40 -12.12
C ALA A 116 -2.14 -15.53 -11.73
N GLN A 117 -2.73 -15.74 -10.55
CA GLN A 117 -3.82 -14.91 -10.03
C GLN A 117 -3.33 -13.62 -9.38
N GLY A 118 -2.06 -13.51 -9.04
CA GLY A 118 -1.44 -12.34 -8.44
C GLY A 118 -1.01 -11.27 -9.44
N LEU A 119 -1.20 -11.48 -10.75
CA LEU A 119 -0.76 -10.57 -11.79
C LEU A 119 -1.88 -10.16 -12.74
N ILE A 120 -1.66 -9.05 -13.46
CA ILE A 120 -2.53 -8.58 -14.54
C ILE A 120 -1.67 -8.00 -15.68
N GLU A 121 -2.03 -8.31 -16.92
CA GLU A 121 -1.41 -7.68 -18.08
C GLU A 121 -1.72 -6.18 -18.10
N ILE A 122 -0.72 -5.35 -18.39
CA ILE A 122 -0.85 -3.90 -18.47
C ILE A 122 -0.42 -3.37 -19.83
N PRO A 123 -1.10 -2.32 -20.37
CA PRO A 123 -0.73 -1.69 -21.62
C PRO A 123 0.71 -1.18 -21.60
N LYS A 124 1.41 -1.26 -22.74
CA LYS A 124 2.78 -0.75 -22.89
C LYS A 124 2.88 0.75 -22.62
N SER A 125 1.82 1.50 -22.86
CA SER A 125 1.74 2.95 -22.64
C SER A 125 1.71 3.36 -21.16
N VAL A 126 1.36 2.44 -20.25
CA VAL A 126 1.30 2.74 -18.80
C VAL A 126 2.70 2.75 -18.21
N LYS A 127 3.13 3.88 -17.64
CA LYS A 127 4.45 4.02 -16.98
C LYS A 127 4.57 3.09 -15.77
N ASN A 128 5.78 2.64 -15.45
CA ASN A 128 6.03 1.72 -14.33
C ASN A 128 5.47 2.24 -13.00
N GLY A 129 5.79 3.48 -12.63
CA GLY A 129 5.30 4.07 -11.38
C GLY A 129 3.79 4.19 -11.31
N THR A 130 3.12 4.54 -12.43
CA THR A 130 1.65 4.57 -12.53
C THR A 130 1.05 3.19 -12.31
N ALA A 131 1.59 2.16 -12.96
CA ALA A 131 1.15 0.78 -12.77
C ALA A 131 1.34 0.32 -11.31
N LEU A 132 2.52 0.56 -10.72
CA LEU A 132 2.82 0.20 -9.34
C LEU A 132 1.87 0.87 -8.33
N ALA A 133 1.40 2.10 -8.60
CA ALA A 133 0.41 2.73 -7.75
C ALA A 133 -0.92 1.94 -7.72
N LEU A 134 -1.32 1.33 -8.84
CA LEU A 134 -2.58 0.56 -8.92
C LEU A 134 -2.56 -0.67 -8.01
N ALA A 135 -1.43 -1.35 -7.86
CA ALA A 135 -1.34 -2.61 -7.14
C ALA A 135 -1.77 -2.49 -5.66
N THR A 136 -0.95 -1.88 -4.84
CA THR A 136 -1.23 -1.80 -3.39
C THR A 136 -2.11 -0.61 -3.05
N GLN A 137 -1.80 0.58 -3.58
CA GLN A 137 -2.43 1.83 -3.11
C GLN A 137 -3.86 1.96 -3.62
N TYR A 138 -4.06 1.85 -4.94
CA TYR A 138 -5.40 1.98 -5.52
C TYR A 138 -6.29 0.76 -5.25
N CYS A 139 -5.74 -0.47 -5.21
CA CYS A 139 -6.52 -1.64 -4.77
C CYS A 139 -7.02 -1.48 -3.34
N THR A 140 -6.16 -1.05 -2.40
CA THR A 140 -6.59 -0.76 -1.02
C THR A 140 -7.69 0.29 -1.00
N ALA A 141 -7.52 1.39 -1.74
CA ALA A 141 -8.49 2.49 -1.80
C ALA A 141 -9.82 2.05 -2.42
N LEU A 142 -9.79 1.33 -3.55
CA LEU A 142 -11.00 0.87 -4.23
C LEU A 142 -11.79 -0.10 -3.35
N ILE A 143 -11.12 -1.11 -2.77
CA ILE A 143 -11.77 -2.07 -1.87
C ILE A 143 -12.33 -1.35 -0.63
N ALA A 144 -11.61 -0.36 -0.09
CA ALA A 144 -12.10 0.46 1.02
C ALA A 144 -13.38 1.22 0.64
N VAL A 145 -13.41 1.88 -0.51
CA VAL A 145 -14.58 2.62 -1.00
C VAL A 145 -15.76 1.67 -1.28
N GLN A 146 -15.51 0.47 -1.81
CA GLN A 146 -16.55 -0.56 -2.06
C GLN A 146 -17.17 -1.12 -0.76
N LYS A 147 -16.51 -0.94 0.41
CA LYS A 147 -17.08 -1.31 1.73
C LYS A 147 -17.95 -0.22 2.34
N THR A 148 -18.21 0.87 1.62
CA THR A 148 -19.02 2.00 2.09
C THR A 148 -20.25 2.19 1.25
N ASP A 149 -21.28 2.73 1.88
CA ASP A 149 -22.53 3.16 1.25
C ASP A 149 -22.55 4.69 1.09
N LEU A 150 -21.47 5.21 0.47
CA LEU A 150 -21.29 6.64 0.26
C LEU A 150 -21.98 7.11 -1.00
N GLU A 151 -22.65 8.26 -0.90
CA GLU A 151 -23.38 8.91 -1.98
C GLU A 151 -22.80 10.29 -2.35
N LYS A 152 -23.35 10.88 -3.40
CA LYS A 152 -22.99 12.23 -3.83
C LYS A 152 -23.27 13.25 -2.70
N ASN A 153 -22.31 14.17 -2.48
CA ASN A 153 -22.27 15.19 -1.43
C ASN A 153 -22.00 14.67 -0.02
N ASP A 154 -21.85 13.37 0.22
CA ASP A 154 -21.43 12.88 1.51
C ASP A 154 -20.05 13.46 1.89
N LEU A 155 -19.96 13.87 3.17
CA LEU A 155 -18.71 14.36 3.73
C LEU A 155 -17.86 13.20 4.20
N VAL A 156 -16.62 13.14 3.73
CA VAL A 156 -15.66 12.08 4.08
C VAL A 156 -14.36 12.67 4.62
N LEU A 157 -13.70 11.93 5.51
CA LEU A 157 -12.42 12.31 6.10
C LEU A 157 -11.36 11.25 5.75
N ILE A 158 -10.23 11.71 5.24
CA ILE A 158 -9.10 10.85 4.84
C ILE A 158 -7.87 11.24 5.67
N HIS A 159 -7.39 10.30 6.49
CA HIS A 159 -6.10 10.43 7.16
C HIS A 159 -4.95 10.21 6.18
N SER A 160 -3.84 10.94 6.37
CA SER A 160 -2.66 10.86 5.48
C SER A 160 -3.03 11.04 4.01
N ALA A 161 -3.90 12.00 3.70
CA ALA A 161 -4.48 12.21 2.38
C ALA A 161 -3.44 12.48 1.26
N SER A 162 -2.23 12.94 1.61
CA SER A 162 -1.12 13.16 0.68
C SER A 162 -0.28 11.91 0.41
N GLY A 163 -0.49 10.80 1.13
CA GLY A 163 0.16 9.52 0.86
C GLY A 163 -0.49 8.78 -0.31
N GLY A 164 0.10 7.64 -0.71
CA GLY A 164 -0.37 6.93 -1.89
C GLY A 164 -1.82 6.45 -1.83
N VAL A 165 -2.23 5.79 -0.72
CA VAL A 165 -3.63 5.35 -0.54
C VAL A 165 -4.56 6.57 -0.38
N GLY A 166 -4.13 7.62 0.34
CA GLY A 166 -4.91 8.84 0.49
C GLY A 166 -5.15 9.57 -0.84
N THR A 167 -4.14 9.61 -1.71
CA THR A 167 -4.25 10.12 -3.08
C THR A 167 -5.29 9.34 -3.89
N ALA A 168 -5.23 8.00 -3.83
CA ALA A 168 -6.15 7.12 -4.53
C ALA A 168 -7.59 7.25 -3.99
N LEU A 169 -7.77 7.25 -2.67
CA LEU A 169 -9.07 7.47 -2.02
C LEU A 169 -9.70 8.80 -2.48
N THR A 170 -8.91 9.88 -2.48
CA THR A 170 -9.39 11.19 -2.94
C THR A 170 -9.95 11.11 -4.35
N GLN A 171 -9.22 10.52 -5.30
CA GLN A 171 -9.67 10.44 -6.69
C GLN A 171 -10.92 9.57 -6.85
N LEU A 172 -10.96 8.40 -6.20
CA LEU A 172 -12.11 7.49 -6.28
C LEU A 172 -13.38 8.08 -5.63
N LEU A 173 -13.23 8.76 -4.50
CA LEU A 173 -14.36 9.39 -3.80
C LEU A 173 -14.87 10.65 -4.53
N LYS A 174 -13.98 11.39 -5.22
CA LYS A 174 -14.41 12.49 -6.10
C LYS A 174 -15.27 11.99 -7.26
N GLN A 175 -15.00 10.82 -7.81
CA GLN A 175 -15.86 10.21 -8.83
C GLN A 175 -17.26 9.86 -8.30
N LYS A 176 -17.35 9.49 -7.01
CA LYS A 176 -18.65 9.31 -6.34
C LYS A 176 -19.34 10.65 -6.01
N GLY A 177 -18.66 11.79 -6.23
CA GLY A 177 -19.19 13.11 -5.92
C GLY A 177 -19.13 13.49 -4.43
N CYS A 178 -18.34 12.80 -3.62
CA CYS A 178 -18.15 13.11 -2.20
C CYS A 178 -17.42 14.44 -1.99
N LYS A 179 -17.66 15.09 -0.83
CA LYS A 179 -16.88 16.21 -0.29
C LYS A 179 -15.79 15.69 0.62
N ILE A 180 -14.53 16.09 0.38
CA ILE A 180 -13.37 15.46 0.99
C ILE A 180 -12.64 16.39 1.95
N ILE A 181 -12.56 15.98 3.21
CA ILE A 181 -11.62 16.53 4.21
C ILE A 181 -10.35 15.68 4.16
N GLY A 182 -9.21 16.27 3.80
CA GLY A 182 -7.93 15.58 3.71
C GLY A 182 -6.95 16.04 4.78
N LEU A 183 -6.53 15.12 5.65
CA LEU A 183 -5.58 15.42 6.72
C LEU A 183 -4.13 15.21 6.27
N THR A 184 -3.27 16.18 6.59
CA THR A 184 -1.81 16.10 6.40
C THR A 184 -1.07 16.60 7.65
N ARG A 185 0.20 16.21 7.80
CA ARG A 185 1.12 16.71 8.84
C ARG A 185 2.12 17.71 8.29
N SER A 186 1.80 18.37 7.16
CA SER A 186 2.71 19.31 6.53
C SER A 186 1.95 20.35 5.73
N GLU A 187 2.17 21.60 6.04
CA GLU A 187 1.60 22.73 5.32
C GLU A 187 2.02 22.73 3.83
N SER A 188 3.27 22.36 3.56
CA SER A 188 3.80 22.30 2.19
C SER A 188 3.01 21.35 1.26
N LYS A 189 2.22 20.42 1.82
CA LYS A 189 1.40 19.47 1.07
C LYS A 189 -0.03 19.94 0.80
N ILE A 190 -0.45 21.07 1.32
CA ILE A 190 -1.80 21.62 1.11
C ILE A 190 -2.08 21.85 -0.37
N THR A 191 -1.15 22.45 -1.09
CA THR A 191 -1.27 22.68 -2.54
C THR A 191 -1.43 21.37 -3.32
N TYR A 192 -0.67 20.33 -2.94
CA TYR A 192 -0.81 18.99 -3.52
C TYR A 192 -2.20 18.42 -3.26
N LEU A 193 -2.70 18.49 -2.03
CA LEU A 193 -4.03 17.99 -1.67
C LEU A 193 -5.13 18.65 -2.49
N LYS A 194 -5.12 19.99 -2.63
CA LYS A 194 -6.08 20.74 -3.45
C LYS A 194 -6.02 20.30 -4.92
N ARG A 195 -4.81 20.18 -5.49
CA ARG A 195 -4.62 19.72 -6.87
C ARG A 195 -5.14 18.29 -7.09
N ASN A 196 -5.02 17.42 -6.09
CA ASN A 196 -5.53 16.04 -6.15
C ASN A 196 -7.04 15.94 -5.96
N GLY A 197 -7.73 17.05 -5.60
CA GLY A 197 -9.19 17.10 -5.48
C GLY A 197 -9.72 17.08 -4.03
N VAL A 198 -8.88 17.30 -3.03
CA VAL A 198 -9.33 17.50 -1.64
C VAL A 198 -10.00 18.87 -1.51
N ASP A 199 -11.26 18.88 -1.07
CA ASP A 199 -12.04 20.11 -0.91
C ASP A 199 -11.60 20.92 0.33
N PHE A 200 -11.34 20.23 1.44
CA PHE A 200 -10.99 20.83 2.75
C PHE A 200 -9.68 20.22 3.28
N PRO A 201 -8.52 20.69 2.83
CA PRO A 201 -7.24 20.21 3.35
C PRO A 201 -6.95 20.79 4.73
N ILE A 202 -6.58 19.95 5.69
CA ILE A 202 -6.31 20.31 7.08
C ILE A 202 -4.88 19.90 7.44
N ASP A 203 -4.10 20.87 7.95
CA ASP A 203 -2.81 20.62 8.59
C ASP A 203 -3.03 20.31 10.08
N THR A 204 -2.70 19.08 10.46
CA THR A 204 -2.88 18.57 11.83
C THR A 204 -1.78 19.00 12.80
N THR A 205 -0.75 19.74 12.34
CA THR A 205 0.32 20.26 13.20
C THR A 205 -0.04 21.57 13.86
N LYS A 206 -0.95 22.35 13.26
CA LYS A 206 -1.34 23.69 13.74
C LYS A 206 -2.34 23.65 14.88
N LYS A 207 -3.33 22.76 14.80
CA LYS A 207 -4.42 22.62 15.76
C LYS A 207 -4.98 21.20 15.71
N ASP A 208 -5.66 20.77 16.78
CA ASP A 208 -6.40 19.51 16.78
C ASP A 208 -7.37 19.44 15.58
N TYR A 209 -7.22 18.42 14.74
CA TYR A 209 -8.01 18.30 13.50
C TYR A 209 -9.51 18.16 13.80
N LYS A 210 -9.91 17.54 14.92
CA LYS A 210 -11.31 17.43 15.31
C LYS A 210 -11.93 18.82 15.50
N LEU A 211 -11.24 19.72 16.19
CA LEU A 211 -11.69 21.08 16.39
C LEU A 211 -11.79 21.85 15.06
N GLN A 212 -10.77 21.69 14.18
CA GLN A 212 -10.79 22.30 12.85
C GLN A 212 -11.99 21.81 12.02
N VAL A 213 -12.27 20.50 12.04
CA VAL A 213 -13.44 19.92 11.35
C VAL A 213 -14.75 20.49 11.91
N GLN A 214 -14.87 20.60 13.23
CA GLN A 214 -16.07 21.15 13.87
C GLN A 214 -16.28 22.64 13.62
N GLU A 215 -15.21 23.40 13.42
CA GLU A 215 -15.29 24.81 13.02
C GLU A 215 -15.77 24.98 11.58
N ILE A 216 -15.29 24.13 10.66
CA ILE A 216 -15.70 24.15 9.25
C ILE A 216 -17.13 23.61 9.09
N PHE A 217 -17.48 22.59 9.87
CA PHE A 217 -18.74 21.85 9.79
C PHE A 217 -19.41 21.71 11.18
N PRO A 218 -19.93 22.79 11.77
CA PRO A 218 -20.42 22.76 13.16
C PRO A 218 -21.61 21.82 13.37
N ASN A 219 -22.47 21.65 12.35
CA ASN A 219 -23.70 20.85 12.43
C ASN A 219 -23.69 19.62 11.49
N GLN A 220 -22.59 19.36 10.79
CA GLN A 220 -22.50 18.24 9.85
C GLN A 220 -21.56 17.17 10.40
N LYS A 221 -22.00 15.91 10.32
CA LYS A 221 -21.20 14.75 10.66
C LYS A 221 -20.55 14.14 9.41
N ILE A 222 -19.54 13.31 9.64
CA ILE A 222 -18.77 12.65 8.57
C ILE A 222 -19.35 11.28 8.29
N LYS A 223 -19.75 11.04 7.05
CA LYS A 223 -20.36 9.78 6.62
C LYS A 223 -19.34 8.64 6.43
N GLY A 224 -18.14 8.97 6.00
CA GLY A 224 -17.05 8.00 5.81
C GLY A 224 -15.72 8.49 6.37
N ILE A 225 -15.05 7.66 7.18
CA ILE A 225 -13.71 7.96 7.70
C ILE A 225 -12.73 6.87 7.26
N PHE A 226 -11.66 7.27 6.59
CA PHE A 226 -10.61 6.40 6.09
C PHE A 226 -9.31 6.63 6.88
N ASN A 227 -8.95 5.67 7.72
CA ASN A 227 -7.88 5.84 8.70
C ASN A 227 -6.71 4.89 8.47
N SER A 228 -5.52 5.45 8.22
CA SER A 228 -4.23 4.76 8.10
C SER A 228 -3.35 4.91 9.34
N VAL A 229 -3.75 5.73 10.32
CA VAL A 229 -2.93 6.12 11.47
C VAL A 229 -3.08 5.13 12.63
N GLY A 230 -4.32 4.78 12.97
CA GLY A 230 -4.61 3.83 14.03
C GLY A 230 -5.07 4.48 15.35
N GLY A 231 -4.75 3.82 16.45
CA GLY A 231 -5.41 4.02 17.75
C GLY A 231 -5.52 5.42 18.31
N LYS A 232 -4.55 6.29 18.12
CA LYS A 232 -4.58 7.64 18.70
C LYS A 232 -5.71 8.52 18.16
N THR A 233 -6.15 8.26 16.93
CA THR A 233 -7.18 9.05 16.28
C THR A 233 -8.58 8.48 16.44
N PHE A 234 -8.70 7.19 16.76
CA PHE A 234 -9.96 6.44 16.78
C PHE A 234 -11.07 7.13 17.59
N LYS A 235 -10.77 7.51 18.84
CA LYS A 235 -11.78 8.16 19.71
C LYS A 235 -12.29 9.48 19.13
N LYS A 236 -11.40 10.28 18.52
CA LYS A 236 -11.76 11.55 17.88
C LYS A 236 -12.59 11.31 16.62
N ASP A 237 -12.18 10.34 15.81
CA ASP A 237 -12.87 9.96 14.58
C ASP A 237 -14.29 9.48 14.87
N MET A 238 -14.48 8.61 15.88
CA MET A 238 -15.80 8.13 16.29
C MET A 238 -16.74 9.23 16.83
N GLN A 239 -16.19 10.36 17.32
CA GLN A 239 -16.98 11.53 17.71
C GLN A 239 -17.41 12.38 16.51
N LEU A 240 -16.65 12.33 15.41
CA LEU A 240 -16.94 13.01 14.14
C LEU A 240 -17.85 12.19 13.25
N LEU A 241 -17.81 10.85 13.39
CA LEU A 241 -18.57 9.92 12.55
C LEU A 241 -20.06 10.09 12.74
N ASP A 242 -20.79 10.12 11.64
CA ASP A 242 -22.25 10.18 11.64
C ASP A 242 -22.88 8.89 12.19
N ASN A 243 -24.12 9.00 12.66
CA ASN A 243 -24.98 7.84 12.79
C ASN A 243 -25.18 7.27 11.37
N THR A 244 -25.18 5.94 11.22
CA THR A 244 -25.13 5.26 9.90
C THR A 244 -23.82 5.46 9.12
N GLY A 245 -22.78 6.08 9.71
CA GLY A 245 -21.48 6.28 9.08
C GLY A 245 -20.60 5.04 9.09
N THR A 246 -19.64 4.99 8.16
CA THR A 246 -18.67 3.90 8.04
C THR A 246 -17.25 4.37 8.37
N PHE A 247 -16.61 3.64 9.29
CA PHE A 247 -15.22 3.85 9.67
C PHE A 247 -14.34 2.72 9.12
N ILE A 248 -13.27 3.05 8.40
CA ILE A 248 -12.39 2.08 7.76
C ILE A 248 -10.96 2.23 8.26
N PHE A 249 -10.45 1.16 8.87
CA PHE A 249 -9.03 0.99 9.17
C PHE A 249 -8.32 0.25 8.06
N PHE A 250 -7.24 0.80 7.51
CA PHE A 250 -6.38 0.14 6.54
C PHE A 250 -4.88 0.28 6.85
N GLY A 251 -4.53 0.76 8.04
CA GLY A 251 -3.14 0.89 8.48
C GLY A 251 -3.01 1.25 9.95
N ILE A 252 -1.78 1.13 10.46
CA ILE A 252 -1.41 1.47 11.85
C ILE A 252 -0.06 2.19 11.83
N SER A 253 0.02 3.34 11.14
CA SER A 253 1.28 4.07 10.96
C SER A 253 1.81 4.73 12.24
N ASP A 254 1.00 4.86 13.28
CA ASP A 254 1.40 5.41 14.58
C ASP A 254 2.48 4.58 15.31
N ARG A 255 2.71 3.34 14.85
CA ARG A 255 3.71 2.43 15.45
C ARG A 255 5.16 2.78 15.13
N THR A 256 5.44 3.55 14.09
CA THR A 256 6.81 3.76 13.60
C THR A 256 7.68 4.63 14.49
N ASN A 257 7.10 5.48 15.33
CA ASN A 257 7.84 6.43 16.18
C ASN A 257 8.30 5.86 17.53
N GLN A 258 8.17 4.54 17.75
CA GLN A 258 8.53 3.96 19.05
C GLN A 258 9.49 2.76 18.88
N ASN A 259 10.73 2.93 19.33
CA ASN A 259 11.74 1.86 19.49
C ASN A 259 11.41 0.91 20.67
N LYS A 260 10.17 0.40 20.74
CA LYS A 260 9.71 -0.30 21.95
C LYS A 260 9.11 -1.66 21.58
N GLY A 261 9.63 -2.72 22.23
CA GLY A 261 9.36 -4.12 21.94
C GLY A 261 7.89 -4.58 21.97
N PHE A 262 7.69 -5.87 21.72
CA PHE A 262 6.41 -6.57 21.58
C PHE A 262 5.34 -6.21 22.65
N PHE A 263 5.74 -6.09 23.93
CA PHE A 263 4.83 -5.75 25.04
C PHE A 263 4.17 -4.37 24.88
N GLN A 264 4.87 -3.40 24.36
CA GLN A 264 4.26 -2.07 24.12
C GLN A 264 3.39 -2.02 22.90
N THR A 265 3.64 -2.88 21.92
CA THR A 265 2.73 -3.11 20.79
C THR A 265 1.37 -3.64 21.29
N LEU A 266 1.41 -4.59 22.22
CA LEU A 266 0.19 -5.13 22.85
C LEU A 266 -0.56 -4.07 23.65
N LEU A 267 0.15 -3.27 24.47
CA LEU A 267 -0.44 -2.16 25.22
C LEU A 267 -1.04 -1.06 24.32
N GLN A 268 -0.47 -0.85 23.13
CA GLN A 268 -1.04 0.08 22.15
C GLN A 268 -2.29 -0.46 21.47
N MET A 269 -2.37 -1.78 21.25
CA MET A 269 -3.62 -2.40 20.78
C MET A 269 -4.75 -2.20 21.81
N PHE A 270 -4.45 -2.28 23.11
CA PHE A 270 -5.42 -1.96 24.17
C PHE A 270 -5.79 -0.45 24.22
N LYS A 271 -4.88 0.45 23.80
CA LYS A 271 -5.15 1.90 23.72
C LYS A 271 -6.02 2.30 22.53
N ILE A 272 -6.20 1.45 21.52
CA ILE A 272 -7.13 1.69 20.40
C ILE A 272 -8.56 1.87 20.92
N GLY A 273 -8.84 1.36 22.14
CA GLY A 273 -10.14 1.43 22.78
C GLY A 273 -10.96 0.14 22.56
N LYS A 274 -11.89 -0.10 23.46
CA LYS A 274 -12.84 -1.21 23.33
C LYS A 274 -14.03 -0.73 22.49
N ILE A 275 -14.30 -1.45 21.40
CA ILE A 275 -15.52 -1.26 20.62
C ILE A 275 -16.59 -2.11 21.27
N HIS A 276 -17.62 -1.49 21.80
CA HIS A 276 -18.77 -2.22 22.34
C HIS A 276 -19.82 -2.38 21.23
N PRO A 277 -20.21 -3.61 20.85
CA PRO A 277 -21.15 -3.84 19.75
C PRO A 277 -22.47 -3.08 19.91
N ALA A 278 -23.00 -2.96 21.14
CA ALA A 278 -24.22 -2.19 21.40
C ALA A 278 -24.12 -0.72 20.95
N MET A 279 -22.94 -0.10 21.05
CA MET A 279 -22.76 1.29 20.57
C MET A 279 -22.90 1.40 19.06
N LEU A 280 -22.49 0.36 18.31
CA LEU A 280 -22.65 0.33 16.86
C LEU A 280 -24.14 0.17 16.49
N ILE A 281 -24.87 -0.68 17.21
CA ILE A 281 -26.32 -0.87 17.03
C ILE A 281 -27.07 0.43 17.29
N LEU A 282 -26.81 1.11 18.41
CA LEU A 282 -27.49 2.35 18.78
C LEU A 282 -27.31 3.48 17.75
N LYS A 283 -26.22 3.45 16.98
CA LYS A 283 -25.89 4.48 15.98
C LYS A 283 -25.93 3.96 14.55
N SER A 284 -26.25 2.71 14.33
CA SER A 284 -26.18 2.04 13.01
C SER A 284 -24.83 2.27 12.31
N GLN A 285 -23.74 2.30 13.08
CA GLN A 285 -22.40 2.56 12.56
C GLN A 285 -21.71 1.26 12.08
N THR A 286 -20.89 1.37 11.04
CA THR A 286 -20.08 0.27 10.52
C THR A 286 -18.60 0.53 10.80
N ILE A 287 -17.88 -0.51 11.24
CA ILE A 287 -16.42 -0.50 11.38
C ILE A 287 -15.82 -1.61 10.54
N VAL A 288 -14.89 -1.26 9.67
CA VAL A 288 -14.23 -2.17 8.73
C VAL A 288 -12.73 -2.16 8.97
N GLY A 289 -12.14 -3.34 9.16
CA GLY A 289 -10.69 -3.56 9.04
C GLY A 289 -10.33 -4.05 7.64
N LEU A 290 -9.32 -3.48 7.02
CA LEU A 290 -8.86 -3.87 5.69
C LEU A 290 -7.37 -4.20 5.71
N ASN A 291 -7.04 -5.43 5.32
CA ASN A 291 -5.68 -5.90 5.09
C ASN A 291 -5.58 -6.50 3.69
N LEU A 292 -4.91 -5.76 2.78
CA LEU A 292 -4.80 -6.18 1.37
C LEU A 292 -4.03 -7.50 1.22
N LEU A 293 -3.05 -7.79 2.08
CA LEU A 293 -2.28 -9.03 2.03
C LEU A 293 -3.18 -10.24 2.34
N GLU A 294 -4.03 -10.14 3.36
CA GLU A 294 -5.00 -11.20 3.68
C GLU A 294 -6.03 -11.40 2.55
N ILE A 295 -6.44 -10.31 1.89
CA ILE A 295 -7.32 -10.40 0.72
C ILE A 295 -6.60 -11.10 -0.43
N ALA A 296 -5.35 -10.75 -0.71
CA ALA A 296 -4.55 -11.39 -1.74
C ALA A 296 -4.38 -12.91 -1.48
N ASP A 297 -4.13 -13.29 -0.23
CA ASP A 297 -3.90 -14.69 0.16
C ASP A 297 -5.19 -15.52 0.20
N LYS A 298 -6.32 -14.93 0.62
CA LYS A 298 -7.57 -15.68 0.91
C LYS A 298 -8.66 -15.46 -0.14
N ASN A 299 -8.61 -14.38 -0.89
CA ASN A 299 -9.61 -14.05 -1.91
C ASN A 299 -8.95 -13.36 -3.12
N PRO A 300 -8.04 -14.05 -3.84
CA PRO A 300 -7.31 -13.46 -4.98
C PRO A 300 -8.24 -13.00 -6.10
N GLN A 301 -9.45 -13.58 -6.24
CA GLN A 301 -10.44 -13.15 -7.22
C GLN A 301 -10.93 -11.71 -6.96
N GLN A 302 -11.11 -11.33 -5.68
CA GLN A 302 -11.49 -9.95 -5.34
C GLN A 302 -10.39 -8.97 -5.76
N LEU A 303 -9.13 -9.34 -5.56
CA LEU A 303 -7.98 -8.54 -5.96
C LEU A 303 -7.92 -8.38 -7.48
N GLN A 304 -8.06 -9.49 -8.22
CA GLN A 304 -8.10 -9.51 -9.69
C GLN A 304 -9.22 -8.61 -10.24
N LYS A 305 -10.42 -8.68 -9.65
CA LYS A 305 -11.55 -7.82 -10.01
C LYS A 305 -11.22 -6.34 -9.80
N ALA A 306 -10.62 -6.01 -8.64
CA ALA A 306 -10.21 -4.64 -8.33
C ALA A 306 -9.15 -4.12 -9.31
N LEU A 307 -8.13 -4.92 -9.65
CA LEU A 307 -7.11 -4.55 -10.62
C LEU A 307 -7.69 -4.30 -12.02
N LYS A 308 -8.60 -5.16 -12.49
CA LYS A 308 -9.29 -4.98 -13.78
C LYS A 308 -10.10 -3.69 -13.82
N GLU A 309 -10.85 -3.40 -12.74
CA GLU A 309 -11.62 -2.16 -12.61
C GLU A 309 -10.70 -0.93 -12.63
N LEU A 310 -9.57 -0.97 -11.92
CA LEU A 310 -8.60 0.13 -11.88
C LEU A 310 -7.94 0.39 -13.22
N ILE A 311 -7.61 -0.65 -13.99
CA ILE A 311 -7.07 -0.49 -15.35
C ILE A 311 -8.11 0.17 -16.25
N ASN A 312 -9.37 -0.26 -16.20
CA ASN A 312 -10.45 0.37 -16.96
C ASN A 312 -10.64 1.86 -16.56
N LEU A 313 -10.58 2.18 -15.26
CA LEU A 313 -10.65 3.57 -14.79
C LEU A 313 -9.46 4.40 -15.29
N LEU A 314 -8.26 3.82 -15.31
CA LEU A 314 -7.06 4.48 -15.84
C LEU A 314 -7.18 4.76 -17.35
N GLU A 315 -7.60 3.76 -18.14
CA GLU A 315 -7.78 3.89 -19.58
C GLU A 315 -8.84 4.95 -19.94
N LYS A 316 -9.91 5.03 -19.16
CA LYS A 316 -10.94 6.06 -19.27
C LYS A 316 -10.49 7.43 -18.73
N LYS A 317 -9.27 7.55 -18.23
CA LYS A 317 -8.71 8.77 -17.60
C LYS A 317 -9.53 9.28 -16.42
N LEU A 318 -10.25 8.38 -15.76
CA LEU A 318 -11.04 8.70 -14.57
C LEU A 318 -10.19 8.76 -13.31
N ILE A 319 -9.04 8.09 -13.29
CA ILE A 319 -8.02 8.20 -12.26
C ILE A 319 -6.68 8.60 -12.89
N ASN A 320 -5.86 9.31 -12.10
CA ASN A 320 -4.53 9.73 -12.52
C ASN A 320 -3.51 9.44 -11.39
N PRO A 321 -2.99 8.20 -11.31
CA PRO A 321 -2.07 7.81 -10.26
C PRO A 321 -0.81 8.68 -10.24
N VAL A 322 -0.51 9.26 -9.08
CA VAL A 322 0.68 10.11 -8.89
C VAL A 322 1.87 9.24 -8.47
N ALA A 323 2.90 9.19 -9.32
CA ALA A 323 4.11 8.41 -9.10
C ALA A 323 5.34 9.31 -9.34
N ALA A 324 5.61 10.21 -8.38
CA ALA A 324 6.60 11.27 -8.52
C ALA A 324 7.96 10.95 -7.86
N ASN A 325 8.05 9.84 -7.11
CA ASN A 325 9.23 9.55 -6.31
C ASN A 325 9.93 8.29 -6.85
N GLU A 326 10.82 8.51 -7.82
CA GLU A 326 11.61 7.47 -8.49
C GLU A 326 13.01 7.39 -7.92
N PHE A 327 13.52 6.17 -7.73
CA PHE A 327 14.83 5.88 -7.17
C PHE A 327 15.53 4.75 -7.94
N SER A 328 16.86 4.65 -7.80
CA SER A 328 17.64 3.46 -8.22
C SER A 328 17.77 2.45 -7.07
N LEU A 329 18.30 1.25 -7.36
CA LEU A 329 18.57 0.21 -6.36
C LEU A 329 19.42 0.72 -5.20
N GLU A 330 20.49 1.46 -5.52
CA GLU A 330 21.46 1.99 -4.56
C GLU A 330 20.83 3.04 -3.63
N GLN A 331 19.72 3.64 -4.05
CA GLN A 331 19.01 4.67 -3.30
C GLN A 331 17.93 4.11 -2.37
N ILE A 332 17.84 2.78 -2.19
CA ILE A 332 16.80 2.15 -1.37
C ILE A 332 16.73 2.71 0.05
N SER A 333 17.88 2.96 0.67
CA SER A 333 17.95 3.54 2.03
C SER A 333 17.33 4.94 2.08
N LYS A 334 17.60 5.78 1.06
CA LYS A 334 17.02 7.12 0.92
C LYS A 334 15.52 7.07 0.70
N ALA A 335 15.05 6.14 -0.14
CA ALA A 335 13.63 5.95 -0.42
C ALA A 335 12.87 5.52 0.84
N HIS A 336 13.39 4.57 1.62
CA HIS A 336 12.82 4.16 2.91
C HIS A 336 12.83 5.27 3.95
N PHE A 337 13.92 6.05 4.03
CA PHE A 337 14.00 7.21 4.94
C PHE A 337 12.92 8.25 4.63
N GLY A 338 12.78 8.63 3.37
CA GLY A 338 11.78 9.61 2.94
C GLY A 338 10.35 9.13 3.18
N MET A 339 10.07 7.83 2.94
CA MET A 339 8.78 7.21 3.22
C MET A 339 8.46 7.23 4.72
N GLU A 340 9.41 6.85 5.57
CA GLU A 340 9.28 6.85 7.03
C GLU A 340 8.97 8.23 7.59
N ASN A 341 9.65 9.26 7.05
CA ASN A 341 9.50 10.65 7.48
C ASN A 341 8.39 11.40 6.73
N ALA A 342 7.53 10.68 6.01
CA ALA A 342 6.40 11.25 5.27
C ALA A 342 6.82 12.42 4.32
N GLN A 343 8.00 12.35 3.71
CA GLN A 343 8.50 13.39 2.81
C GLN A 343 7.79 13.35 1.45
N PHE A 344 7.32 12.18 1.03
CA PHE A 344 6.78 11.94 -0.30
C PHE A 344 5.28 12.14 -0.40
N THR A 345 4.80 12.30 -1.63
CA THR A 345 3.39 12.29 -2.02
C THR A 345 3.18 11.22 -3.09
N GLY A 346 2.02 10.58 -3.11
CA GLY A 346 1.71 9.54 -4.08
C GLY A 346 2.59 8.29 -3.95
N LYS A 347 2.95 7.68 -5.09
CA LYS A 347 3.74 6.44 -5.16
C LYS A 347 5.23 6.70 -5.15
N THR A 348 5.93 5.90 -4.37
CA THR A 348 7.41 5.76 -4.36
C THR A 348 7.78 4.42 -4.97
N PHE A 349 8.76 4.40 -5.85
CA PHE A 349 9.18 3.19 -6.55
C PHE A 349 10.65 3.24 -6.95
N VAL A 350 11.19 2.07 -7.28
CA VAL A 350 12.55 1.89 -7.79
C VAL A 350 12.46 1.33 -9.20
N ASN A 351 13.16 1.95 -10.15
CA ASN A 351 13.43 1.35 -11.45
C ASN A 351 14.71 0.52 -11.37
N ILE A 352 14.65 -0.69 -11.93
CA ILE A 352 15.81 -1.53 -12.16
C ILE A 352 16.29 -1.19 -13.56
N LEU A 353 17.40 -0.46 -13.66
CA LEU A 353 18.07 -0.23 -14.93
C LEU A 353 18.78 -1.52 -15.34
N ASP A 354 18.66 -1.91 -16.60
CA ASP A 354 19.39 -3.06 -17.19
C ASP A 354 20.89 -2.81 -17.22
#